data_b96450a9342704053bbee75e74a79c14
#
_entry.id   b96450a9342704053bbee75e74a79c14
#
_cell.length_a   1.000
_cell.length_b   1.000
_cell.length_c   1.000
_cell.angle_alpha   90.00
_cell.angle_beta   90.00
_cell.angle_gamma   90.00
#
_symmetry.space_group_name_H-M   'P 1'
#
loop_
_entity.id
_entity.type
_entity.pdbx_description
1 polymer ?
#
loop_
_entity_poly.entity_id
_entity_poly.type
_entity_poly.pdbx_seq_one_letter_code
_entity_poly.pdbx_strand_id
1 'polypeptide(L)'
;MKAKRKSLALLLAIVLAMVLTVTLAACTKTYTITFDSAGGSAVGSITVKGKESPSAPNAPTKEGHTFEKWIKPNGDEFLFGTDTVEENLTLTAIWSKNTYTVRFVTGGGTSISPQSVGYNEKATRPDDPNKSGEIFCDWYKDSGYKELFDFETAIKSDTTVYARFELPSMYTYKVSFAGTAVAIADRETNEAGILTNLPKPEESGKVFAAVSYTHLTLPTT
;
A
#
# COMPACT_ATOMS: atom_id res chain seq x y z
N MET A 1 28.56 -85.36 -22.23
CA MET A 1 29.39 -84.18 -21.85
C MET A 1 28.95 -82.87 -22.51
N LYS A 2 28.46 -82.81 -23.74
CA LYS A 2 28.06 -81.58 -24.43
C LYS A 2 26.84 -80.87 -23.83
N ALA A 3 25.85 -81.57 -23.28
CA ALA A 3 24.65 -81.01 -22.67
C ALA A 3 24.92 -80.26 -21.36
N LYS A 4 25.77 -80.80 -20.48
CA LYS A 4 26.18 -80.11 -19.21
C LYS A 4 26.92 -78.87 -19.43
N ARG A 5 27.76 -78.72 -20.51
CA ARG A 5 28.47 -77.53 -20.86
C ARG A 5 27.55 -76.40 -21.36
N LYS A 6 26.51 -76.73 -22.14
CA LYS A 6 25.49 -75.76 -22.60
C LYS A 6 24.66 -75.20 -21.45
N SER A 7 24.28 -76.11 -20.51
CA SER A 7 23.53 -75.71 -19.31
C SER A 7 24.34 -74.78 -18.39
N LEU A 8 25.63 -75.06 -18.21
CA LEU A 8 26.52 -74.22 -17.40
C LEU A 8 26.79 -72.83 -18.06
N ALA A 9 26.95 -72.84 -19.40
CA ALA A 9 27.11 -71.56 -20.13
C ALA A 9 25.84 -70.67 -20.08
N LEU A 10 24.62 -71.29 -20.12
CA LEU A 10 23.37 -70.58 -20.00
C LEU A 10 23.15 -70.03 -18.58
N LEU A 11 23.50 -70.82 -17.55
CA LEU A 11 23.46 -70.37 -16.15
C LEU A 11 24.43 -69.18 -15.91
N LEU A 12 25.66 -69.26 -16.47
CA LEU A 12 26.65 -68.19 -16.35
C LEU A 12 26.22 -66.91 -17.06
N ALA A 13 25.57 -67.04 -18.24
CA ALA A 13 25.00 -65.91 -18.98
C ALA A 13 23.85 -65.25 -18.21
N ILE A 14 22.97 -66.04 -17.55
CA ILE A 14 21.86 -65.53 -16.73
C ILE A 14 22.39 -64.80 -15.47
N VAL A 15 23.40 -65.42 -14.81
CA VAL A 15 24.04 -64.76 -13.64
C VAL A 15 24.74 -63.49 -14.04
N LEU A 16 25.47 -63.49 -15.18
CA LEU A 16 26.13 -62.30 -15.71
C LEU A 16 25.11 -61.20 -16.09
N ALA A 17 23.96 -61.59 -16.69
CA ALA A 17 22.89 -60.66 -17.01
C ALA A 17 22.23 -60.10 -15.72
N MET A 18 22.00 -60.91 -14.67
CA MET A 18 21.53 -60.42 -13.38
C MET A 18 22.53 -59.50 -12.67
N VAL A 19 23.82 -59.80 -12.71
CA VAL A 19 24.85 -58.93 -12.15
C VAL A 19 24.93 -57.64 -12.92
N LEU A 20 24.77 -57.65 -14.26
CA LEU A 20 24.77 -56.44 -15.07
C LEU A 20 23.55 -55.53 -14.83
N THR A 21 22.40 -56.12 -14.47
CA THR A 21 21.21 -55.33 -14.15
C THR A 21 21.27 -54.71 -12.75
N VAL A 22 22.03 -55.26 -11.81
CA VAL A 22 22.19 -54.72 -10.44
C VAL A 22 23.17 -53.54 -10.42
N THR A 23 24.09 -53.42 -11.38
CA THR A 23 25.08 -52.34 -11.43
C THR A 23 24.59 -51.02 -12.06
N LEU A 24 23.38 -50.98 -12.61
CA LEU A 24 22.76 -49.78 -13.20
C LEU A 24 21.83 -49.05 -12.24
N ALA A 25 21.82 -49.37 -10.96
CA ALA A 25 21.33 -48.44 -9.94
C ALA A 25 22.34 -47.31 -9.82
N ALA A 26 22.41 -46.48 -10.86
CA ALA A 26 23.19 -45.27 -10.82
C ALA A 26 22.74 -44.48 -9.55
N CYS A 27 23.69 -44.31 -8.61
CA CYS A 27 23.49 -43.46 -7.46
C CYS A 27 23.19 -42.03 -7.97
N THR A 28 21.93 -41.75 -8.27
CA THR A 28 21.51 -40.44 -8.73
C THR A 28 21.66 -39.49 -7.56
N LYS A 29 22.64 -38.62 -7.66
CA LYS A 29 22.90 -37.58 -6.66
C LYS A 29 21.65 -36.71 -6.51
N THR A 30 21.22 -36.48 -5.30
CA THR A 30 20.07 -35.62 -4.99
C THR A 30 20.57 -34.29 -4.46
N TYR A 31 19.83 -33.24 -4.78
CA TYR A 31 20.10 -31.88 -4.35
C TYR A 31 18.88 -31.29 -3.66
N THR A 32 19.11 -30.36 -2.76
CA THR A 32 18.06 -29.65 -2.03
C THR A 32 17.93 -28.23 -2.55
N ILE A 33 16.69 -27.83 -2.88
CA ILE A 33 16.32 -26.44 -3.10
C ILE A 33 15.70 -25.93 -1.82
N THR A 34 16.29 -24.89 -1.27
CA THR A 34 15.77 -24.13 -0.13
C THR A 34 15.16 -22.83 -0.62
N PHE A 35 14.06 -22.39 0.01
CA PHE A 35 13.36 -21.17 -0.39
C PHE A 35 13.50 -20.10 0.70
N ASP A 36 14.10 -18.97 0.34
CA ASP A 36 14.09 -17.75 1.12
C ASP A 36 12.91 -16.88 0.63
N SER A 37 11.86 -16.83 1.42
CA SER A 37 10.66 -16.05 1.08
C SER A 37 10.85 -14.53 1.22
N ALA A 38 12.01 -14.03 1.62
CA ALA A 38 12.30 -12.59 1.81
C ALA A 38 11.21 -11.84 2.62
N GLY A 39 10.82 -12.45 3.76
CA GLY A 39 9.80 -11.92 4.65
C GLY A 39 8.35 -12.29 4.28
N GLY A 40 8.14 -13.19 3.32
CA GLY A 40 6.85 -13.83 3.06
C GLY A 40 6.62 -15.09 3.90
N SER A 41 5.50 -15.78 3.65
CA SER A 41 5.20 -17.07 4.29
C SER A 41 6.26 -18.12 3.96
N ALA A 42 6.54 -19.00 4.91
CA ALA A 42 7.54 -20.06 4.73
C ALA A 42 7.15 -21.04 3.61
N VAL A 43 8.15 -21.43 2.81
CA VAL A 43 8.04 -22.45 1.78
C VAL A 43 8.99 -23.59 2.13
N GLY A 44 8.46 -24.83 2.17
CA GLY A 44 9.26 -26.01 2.49
C GLY A 44 10.29 -26.32 1.39
N SER A 45 11.50 -26.76 1.78
CA SER A 45 12.51 -27.20 0.84
C SER A 45 12.04 -28.44 0.04
N ILE A 46 12.55 -28.58 -1.17
CA ILE A 46 12.29 -29.74 -2.03
C ILE A 46 13.60 -30.45 -2.36
N THR A 47 13.54 -31.78 -2.52
CA THR A 47 14.67 -32.61 -2.95
C THR A 47 14.48 -33.00 -4.40
N VAL A 48 15.48 -32.80 -5.20
CA VAL A 48 15.48 -33.04 -6.66
C VAL A 48 16.62 -33.98 -7.01
N LYS A 49 16.39 -34.94 -7.90
CA LYS A 49 17.47 -35.74 -8.47
C LYS A 49 18.25 -34.90 -9.48
N GLY A 50 19.58 -35.09 -9.51
CA GLY A 50 20.43 -34.31 -10.40
C GLY A 50 19.98 -34.35 -11.86
N LYS A 51 20.02 -33.19 -12.51
CA LYS A 51 19.56 -32.95 -13.89
C LYS A 51 18.05 -33.06 -14.11
N GLU A 52 17.25 -33.22 -13.05
CA GLU A 52 15.80 -33.10 -13.15
C GLU A 52 15.37 -31.64 -12.96
N SER A 53 14.28 -31.30 -13.59
CA SER A 53 13.60 -29.99 -13.48
C SER A 53 12.47 -30.12 -12.46
N PRO A 54 12.52 -29.38 -11.33
CA PRO A 54 11.48 -29.48 -10.30
C PRO A 54 10.18 -28.78 -10.70
N SER A 55 9.07 -29.21 -10.10
CA SER A 55 7.81 -28.46 -10.14
C SER A 55 7.84 -27.29 -9.18
N ALA A 56 7.15 -26.20 -9.53
CA ALA A 56 7.04 -25.04 -8.69
C ALA A 56 6.30 -25.37 -7.37
N PRO A 57 6.78 -24.85 -6.21
CA PRO A 57 6.01 -24.89 -4.98
C PRO A 57 4.82 -23.91 -5.07
N ASN A 58 3.91 -23.99 -4.10
CA ASN A 58 2.91 -22.96 -3.95
C ASN A 58 3.60 -21.61 -3.70
N ALA A 59 3.10 -20.55 -4.34
CA ALA A 59 3.62 -19.21 -4.16
C ALA A 59 3.46 -18.77 -2.69
N PRO A 60 4.50 -18.17 -2.09
CA PRO A 60 4.39 -17.58 -0.76
C PRO A 60 3.47 -16.37 -0.78
N THR A 61 2.99 -15.96 0.40
CA THR A 61 2.19 -14.75 0.59
C THR A 61 2.96 -13.74 1.44
N LYS A 62 2.80 -12.45 1.13
CA LYS A 62 3.36 -11.35 1.91
C LYS A 62 2.37 -10.20 1.90
N GLU A 63 2.01 -9.71 3.09
CA GLU A 63 1.02 -8.65 3.21
C GLU A 63 1.44 -7.41 2.41
N GLY A 64 0.52 -6.88 1.63
CA GLY A 64 0.74 -5.70 0.79
C GLY A 64 1.72 -5.90 -0.36
N HIS A 65 2.07 -7.12 -0.71
CA HIS A 65 2.96 -7.43 -1.82
C HIS A 65 2.41 -8.58 -2.67
N THR A 66 2.74 -8.54 -3.94
CA THR A 66 2.46 -9.62 -4.89
C THR A 66 3.76 -10.36 -5.19
N PHE A 67 3.70 -11.70 -5.06
CA PHE A 67 4.83 -12.55 -5.43
C PHE A 67 5.04 -12.49 -6.94
N GLU A 68 6.29 -12.24 -7.37
CA GLU A 68 6.64 -12.21 -8.78
C GLU A 68 7.31 -13.51 -9.23
N LYS A 69 8.41 -13.86 -8.60
CA LYS A 69 9.25 -14.98 -9.03
C LYS A 69 10.25 -15.41 -7.98
N TRP A 70 10.89 -16.54 -8.26
CA TRP A 70 12.07 -17.01 -7.54
C TRP A 70 13.32 -16.70 -8.35
N ILE A 71 14.36 -16.19 -7.69
CA ILE A 71 15.67 -15.93 -8.31
C ILE A 71 16.77 -16.79 -7.69
N LYS A 72 17.77 -17.10 -8.50
CA LYS A 72 19.02 -17.75 -8.12
C LYS A 72 19.95 -16.76 -7.40
N PRO A 73 21.03 -17.25 -6.75
CA PRO A 73 22.01 -16.36 -6.10
C PRO A 73 22.70 -15.37 -7.04
N ASN A 74 22.76 -15.69 -8.34
CA ASN A 74 23.32 -14.80 -9.36
C ASN A 74 22.33 -13.72 -9.85
N GLY A 75 21.09 -13.71 -9.36
CA GLY A 75 20.05 -12.78 -9.74
C GLY A 75 19.14 -13.24 -10.89
N ASP A 76 19.49 -14.32 -11.58
CA ASP A 76 18.66 -14.85 -12.67
C ASP A 76 17.39 -15.50 -12.12
N GLU A 77 16.29 -15.44 -12.87
CA GLU A 77 15.06 -16.17 -12.56
C GLU A 77 15.30 -17.69 -12.62
N PHE A 78 14.67 -18.43 -11.69
CA PHE A 78 14.61 -19.89 -11.75
C PHE A 78 13.31 -20.33 -12.40
N LEU A 79 13.41 -20.95 -13.57
CA LEU A 79 12.28 -21.40 -14.37
C LEU A 79 11.93 -22.86 -14.02
N PHE A 80 10.94 -23.05 -13.15
CA PHE A 80 10.45 -24.40 -12.81
C PHE A 80 9.93 -25.14 -14.05
N GLY A 81 10.18 -26.44 -14.10
CA GLY A 81 9.85 -27.26 -15.27
C GLY A 81 10.83 -27.11 -16.45
N THR A 82 11.81 -26.22 -16.37
CA THR A 82 12.82 -26.00 -17.40
C THR A 82 14.24 -26.08 -16.85
N ASP A 83 14.54 -25.30 -15.80
CA ASP A 83 15.87 -25.29 -15.21
C ASP A 83 16.16 -26.61 -14.48
N THR A 84 17.34 -27.16 -14.70
CA THR A 84 17.83 -28.37 -14.02
C THR A 84 18.66 -28.01 -12.80
N VAL A 85 18.71 -28.93 -11.82
CA VAL A 85 19.45 -28.75 -10.57
C VAL A 85 20.66 -29.66 -10.54
N GLU A 86 21.86 -29.09 -10.36
CA GLU A 86 23.13 -29.81 -10.29
C GLU A 86 23.89 -29.61 -8.98
N GLU A 87 23.37 -28.75 -8.09
CA GLU A 87 23.89 -28.47 -6.77
C GLU A 87 22.78 -28.06 -5.80
N ASN A 88 23.08 -27.98 -4.49
CA ASN A 88 22.14 -27.40 -3.54
C ASN A 88 21.96 -25.92 -3.84
N LEU A 89 20.72 -25.46 -3.86
CA LEU A 89 20.35 -24.13 -4.33
C LEU A 89 19.45 -23.45 -3.31
N THR A 90 19.70 -22.18 -3.04
CA THR A 90 18.74 -21.33 -2.33
C THR A 90 18.12 -20.36 -3.33
N LEU A 91 16.79 -20.40 -3.44
CA LEU A 91 16.01 -19.47 -4.27
C LEU A 91 15.41 -18.39 -3.38
N THR A 92 15.55 -17.15 -3.82
CA THR A 92 14.99 -15.98 -3.09
C THR A 92 13.77 -15.46 -3.80
N ALA A 93 12.70 -15.17 -3.04
CA ALA A 93 11.48 -14.59 -3.56
C ALA A 93 11.66 -13.12 -3.94
N ILE A 94 11.13 -12.75 -5.10
CA ILE A 94 10.99 -11.35 -5.52
C ILE A 94 9.54 -10.92 -5.38
N TRP A 95 9.34 -9.71 -4.85
CA TRP A 95 8.06 -9.14 -4.53
C TRP A 95 7.88 -7.78 -5.19
N SER A 96 6.69 -7.52 -5.73
CA SER A 96 6.25 -6.15 -6.03
C SER A 96 5.37 -5.62 -4.91
N LYS A 97 5.55 -4.35 -4.58
CA LYS A 97 4.71 -3.66 -3.61
C LYS A 97 3.36 -3.33 -4.25
N ASN A 98 2.26 -3.70 -3.60
CA ASN A 98 0.93 -3.36 -4.09
C ASN A 98 0.69 -1.85 -3.99
N THR A 99 -0.06 -1.31 -4.93
CA THR A 99 -0.53 0.07 -4.91
C THR A 99 -2.04 0.10 -4.80
N TYR A 100 -2.56 1.12 -4.11
CA TYR A 100 -3.98 1.34 -3.89
C TYR A 100 -4.38 2.73 -4.35
N THR A 101 -5.62 2.86 -4.77
CA THR A 101 -6.16 4.13 -5.25
C THR A 101 -6.86 4.87 -4.11
N VAL A 102 -6.44 6.11 -3.86
CA VAL A 102 -7.17 7.05 -3.01
C VAL A 102 -7.98 7.97 -3.90
N ARG A 103 -9.31 7.89 -3.81
CA ARG A 103 -10.27 8.68 -4.60
C ARG A 103 -10.82 9.82 -3.76
N PHE A 104 -10.94 11.00 -4.39
CA PHE A 104 -11.46 12.22 -3.77
C PHE A 104 -12.83 12.53 -4.35
N VAL A 105 -13.88 12.46 -3.51
CA VAL A 105 -15.25 12.83 -3.88
C VAL A 105 -15.51 14.25 -3.38
N THR A 106 -15.56 15.19 -4.31
CA THR A 106 -15.64 16.63 -4.00
C THR A 106 -17.07 17.18 -3.91
N GLY A 107 -18.10 16.33 -4.07
CA GLY A 107 -19.50 16.75 -3.86
C GLY A 107 -19.96 17.95 -4.69
N GLY A 108 -19.41 18.13 -5.89
CA GLY A 108 -19.67 19.27 -6.78
C GLY A 108 -18.65 20.40 -6.67
N GLY A 109 -17.65 20.29 -5.83
CA GLY A 109 -16.46 21.17 -5.85
C GLY A 109 -15.52 20.84 -6.99
N THR A 110 -14.40 21.58 -7.10
CA THR A 110 -13.35 21.32 -8.10
C THR A 110 -12.88 19.88 -8.00
N SER A 111 -12.78 19.20 -9.14
CA SER A 111 -12.37 17.80 -9.20
C SER A 111 -10.89 17.64 -8.81
N ILE A 112 -10.58 16.58 -8.08
CA ILE A 112 -9.23 16.18 -7.68
C ILE A 112 -8.94 14.82 -8.25
N SER A 113 -7.76 14.68 -8.87
CA SER A 113 -7.32 13.40 -9.45
C SER A 113 -7.06 12.38 -8.35
N PRO A 114 -7.41 11.10 -8.58
CA PRO A 114 -7.05 10.03 -7.66
C PRO A 114 -5.52 9.92 -7.50
N GLN A 115 -5.08 9.47 -6.33
CA GLN A 115 -3.68 9.18 -6.06
C GLN A 115 -3.45 7.67 -6.07
N SER A 116 -2.33 7.22 -6.64
CA SER A 116 -1.83 5.84 -6.50
C SER A 116 -0.81 5.83 -5.35
N VAL A 117 -1.11 5.08 -4.31
CA VAL A 117 -0.34 5.05 -3.05
C VAL A 117 0.15 3.63 -2.79
N GLY A 118 1.44 3.46 -2.52
CA GLY A 118 2.01 2.16 -2.18
C GLY A 118 1.46 1.61 -0.86
N TYR A 119 1.38 0.29 -0.74
CA TYR A 119 1.00 -0.34 0.52
C TYR A 119 1.79 0.22 1.71
N ASN A 120 1.09 0.56 2.77
CA ASN A 120 1.64 1.12 4.01
C ASN A 120 2.30 2.50 3.85
N GLU A 121 2.09 3.20 2.72
CA GLU A 121 2.42 4.60 2.51
C GLU A 121 1.23 5.50 2.83
N LYS A 122 1.46 6.81 2.91
CA LYS A 122 0.43 7.80 3.21
C LYS A 122 -0.04 8.48 1.93
N ALA A 123 -1.32 8.86 1.89
CA ALA A 123 -1.82 9.74 0.85
C ALA A 123 -1.37 11.18 1.12
N THR A 124 -1.14 11.93 0.06
CA THR A 124 -0.87 13.38 0.16
C THR A 124 -2.19 14.14 0.26
N ARG A 125 -2.31 15.05 1.26
CA ARG A 125 -3.47 15.94 1.32
C ARG A 125 -3.47 16.83 0.08
N PRO A 126 -4.53 16.82 -0.74
CA PRO A 126 -4.64 17.72 -1.89
C PRO A 126 -4.97 19.14 -1.44
N ASP A 127 -4.85 20.09 -2.37
CA ASP A 127 -5.40 21.43 -2.17
C ASP A 127 -6.90 21.37 -1.91
N ASP A 128 -7.41 22.30 -1.13
CA ASP A 128 -8.81 22.36 -0.76
C ASP A 128 -9.68 22.60 -2.01
N PRO A 129 -10.70 21.77 -2.25
CA PRO A 129 -11.55 21.94 -3.42
C PRO A 129 -12.45 23.18 -3.26
N ASN A 130 -12.64 23.92 -4.34
CA ASN A 130 -13.52 25.07 -4.37
C ASN A 130 -14.93 24.65 -4.84
N LYS A 131 -15.96 25.13 -4.13
CA LYS A 131 -17.37 24.97 -4.49
C LYS A 131 -18.08 26.30 -4.36
N SER A 132 -18.75 26.74 -5.46
CA SER A 132 -19.41 28.04 -5.48
C SER A 132 -20.48 28.16 -4.39
N GLY A 133 -20.39 29.21 -3.57
CA GLY A 133 -21.34 29.49 -2.50
C GLY A 133 -21.20 28.63 -1.24
N GLU A 134 -20.21 27.78 -1.15
CA GLU A 134 -19.98 26.92 0.01
C GLU A 134 -18.52 27.00 0.47
N ILE A 135 -18.27 26.73 1.74
CA ILE A 135 -16.93 26.72 2.36
C ILE A 135 -16.51 25.28 2.56
N PHE A 136 -15.30 24.93 2.10
CA PHE A 136 -14.71 23.63 2.37
C PHE A 136 -14.37 23.50 3.87
N CYS A 137 -14.80 22.39 4.48
CA CYS A 137 -14.55 22.11 5.90
C CYS A 137 -13.36 21.19 6.08
N ASP A 138 -13.46 19.96 5.57
CA ASP A 138 -12.37 18.98 5.63
C ASP A 138 -12.72 17.73 4.81
N TRP A 139 -11.80 16.74 4.85
CA TRP A 139 -11.94 15.42 4.24
C TRP A 139 -12.43 14.38 5.25
N TYR A 140 -13.37 13.53 4.84
CA TYR A 140 -14.00 12.51 5.68
C TYR A 140 -13.87 11.12 5.07
N LYS A 141 -13.87 10.09 5.93
CA LYS A 141 -13.80 8.67 5.52
C LYS A 141 -15.11 8.16 4.93
N ASP A 142 -16.21 8.80 5.24
CA ASP A 142 -17.56 8.36 4.87
C ASP A 142 -18.41 9.52 4.32
N SER A 143 -19.37 9.18 3.46
CA SER A 143 -20.29 10.15 2.86
C SER A 143 -21.29 10.77 3.85
N GLY A 144 -21.37 10.29 5.08
CA GLY A 144 -22.17 10.86 6.16
C GLY A 144 -21.40 11.84 7.03
N TYR A 145 -20.12 12.07 6.70
CA TYR A 145 -19.23 13.03 7.36
C TYR A 145 -19.10 12.81 8.88
N LYS A 146 -19.00 11.55 9.31
CA LYS A 146 -18.93 11.17 10.73
C LYS A 146 -17.50 11.12 11.25
N GLU A 147 -16.54 10.72 10.39
CA GLU A 147 -15.17 10.52 10.79
C GLU A 147 -14.22 11.25 9.83
N LEU A 148 -13.37 12.12 10.38
CA LEU A 148 -12.33 12.80 9.61
C LEU A 148 -11.34 11.81 9.00
N PHE A 149 -10.90 12.08 7.79
CA PHE A 149 -9.82 11.33 7.18
C PHE A 149 -8.47 11.90 7.62
N ASP A 150 -7.70 11.05 8.30
CA ASP A 150 -6.34 11.39 8.71
C ASP A 150 -5.34 10.98 7.62
N PHE A 151 -4.72 11.96 6.97
CA PHE A 151 -3.70 11.76 5.94
C PHE A 151 -2.39 11.16 6.47
N GLU A 152 -2.20 11.11 7.79
CA GLU A 152 -1.07 10.40 8.40
C GLU A 152 -1.30 8.89 8.50
N THR A 153 -2.54 8.43 8.24
CA THR A 153 -2.88 7.00 8.24
C THR A 153 -2.32 6.29 7.01
N ALA A 154 -1.69 5.15 7.24
CA ALA A 154 -1.13 4.32 6.17
C ALA A 154 -2.24 3.66 5.32
N ILE A 155 -2.10 3.72 4.01
CA ILE A 155 -3.04 3.12 3.04
C ILE A 155 -2.73 1.64 2.88
N LYS A 156 -3.76 0.80 3.08
CA LYS A 156 -3.67 -0.66 2.96
C LYS A 156 -4.69 -1.27 2.01
N SER A 157 -5.60 -0.47 1.48
CA SER A 157 -6.63 -0.84 0.52
C SER A 157 -7.09 0.39 -0.27
N ASP A 158 -7.82 0.17 -1.36
CA ASP A 158 -8.49 1.26 -2.08
C ASP A 158 -9.36 2.05 -1.11
N THR A 159 -9.23 3.38 -1.14
CA THR A 159 -9.83 4.29 -0.18
C THR A 159 -10.57 5.39 -0.92
N THR A 160 -11.73 5.78 -0.41
CA THR A 160 -12.47 6.93 -0.92
C THR A 160 -12.65 7.93 0.22
N VAL A 161 -12.34 9.19 -0.04
CA VAL A 161 -12.50 10.30 0.90
C VAL A 161 -13.46 11.33 0.34
N TYR A 162 -14.22 11.98 1.22
CA TYR A 162 -15.33 12.84 0.87
C TYR A 162 -15.08 14.24 1.41
N ALA A 163 -15.15 15.24 0.53
CA ALA A 163 -15.11 16.64 0.91
C ALA A 163 -16.42 17.06 1.53
N ARG A 164 -16.37 17.67 2.72
CA ARG A 164 -17.53 18.32 3.33
C ARG A 164 -17.48 19.81 3.02
N PHE A 165 -18.63 20.34 2.64
CA PHE A 165 -18.84 21.76 2.43
C PHE A 165 -20.02 22.23 3.28
N GLU A 166 -19.99 23.47 3.68
CA GLU A 166 -21.05 24.12 4.44
C GLU A 166 -21.37 25.50 3.86
N LEU A 167 -22.63 25.92 4.00
CA LEU A 167 -23.03 27.24 3.56
C LEU A 167 -22.40 28.33 4.46
N PRO A 168 -21.98 29.46 3.92
CA PRO A 168 -21.41 30.57 4.69
C PRO A 168 -22.33 31.06 5.82
N SER A 169 -23.65 30.92 5.65
CA SER A 169 -24.65 31.28 6.66
C SER A 169 -24.59 30.44 7.95
N MET A 170 -23.90 29.30 7.92
CA MET A 170 -23.65 28.50 9.13
C MET A 170 -22.54 29.04 10.00
N TYR A 171 -21.78 30.01 9.49
CA TYR A 171 -20.65 30.64 10.20
C TYR A 171 -20.88 32.14 10.36
N THR A 172 -21.76 32.55 11.28
CA THR A 172 -21.76 33.90 11.75
C THR A 172 -20.74 34.04 12.87
N TYR A 173 -19.79 34.95 12.69
CA TYR A 173 -18.78 35.23 13.69
C TYR A 173 -19.19 36.46 14.52
N LYS A 174 -19.13 36.29 15.83
CA LYS A 174 -19.29 37.42 16.75
C LYS A 174 -17.97 38.18 16.85
N VAL A 175 -18.01 39.44 16.47
CA VAL A 175 -16.85 40.34 16.58
C VAL A 175 -17.09 41.29 17.77
N SER A 176 -16.20 41.15 18.75
CA SER A 176 -16.21 42.02 19.93
C SER A 176 -15.11 43.10 19.80
N PHE A 177 -15.46 44.29 20.19
CA PHE A 177 -14.54 45.44 20.10
C PHE A 177 -13.99 45.74 21.49
N ALA A 178 -12.62 45.81 21.59
CA ALA A 178 -11.92 46.13 22.82
C ALA A 178 -10.99 47.33 22.64
N GLY A 179 -10.67 48.01 23.72
CA GLY A 179 -9.70 49.11 23.68
C GLY A 179 -10.28 50.45 23.18
N THR A 180 -11.59 50.60 23.16
CA THR A 180 -12.28 51.86 22.78
C THR A 180 -12.72 52.61 24.02
N ALA A 181 -12.63 53.95 24.01
CA ALA A 181 -13.16 54.79 25.10
C ALA A 181 -14.70 54.81 25.14
N VAL A 182 -15.32 54.50 24.00
CA VAL A 182 -16.78 54.35 23.89
C VAL A 182 -17.06 52.87 23.66
N ALA A 183 -17.97 52.30 24.47
CA ALA A 183 -18.38 50.90 24.29
C ALA A 183 -19.07 50.71 22.93
N ILE A 184 -18.53 49.84 22.13
CA ILE A 184 -19.14 49.41 20.86
C ILE A 184 -19.76 48.04 21.07
N ALA A 185 -21.03 47.91 20.71
CA ALA A 185 -21.72 46.64 20.79
C ALA A 185 -21.10 45.63 19.86
N ASP A 186 -21.03 44.37 20.32
CA ASP A 186 -20.64 43.25 19.50
C ASP A 186 -21.49 43.15 18.22
N ARG A 187 -20.89 42.72 17.16
CA ARG A 187 -21.58 42.56 15.87
C ARG A 187 -21.34 41.17 15.32
N GLU A 188 -22.25 40.71 14.49
CA GLU A 188 -22.12 39.45 13.75
C GLU A 188 -21.73 39.74 12.30
N THR A 189 -20.96 38.84 11.72
CA THR A 189 -20.69 38.88 10.29
C THR A 189 -21.94 38.52 9.50
N ASN A 190 -22.00 38.95 8.24
CA ASN A 190 -23.02 38.43 7.32
C ASN A 190 -22.74 36.97 6.96
N GLU A 191 -23.63 36.37 6.16
CA GLU A 191 -23.56 34.98 5.69
C GLU A 191 -22.27 34.67 4.89
N ALA A 192 -21.56 35.71 4.36
CA ALA A 192 -20.29 35.57 3.70
C ALA A 192 -19.08 35.73 4.64
N GLY A 193 -19.30 35.77 5.96
CA GLY A 193 -18.26 36.02 6.96
C GLY A 193 -17.74 37.46 6.98
N ILE A 194 -18.41 38.39 6.30
CA ILE A 194 -17.99 39.77 6.17
C ILE A 194 -18.71 40.64 7.20
N LEU A 195 -17.95 41.41 7.97
CA LEU A 195 -18.51 42.41 8.83
C LEU A 195 -18.83 43.66 8.00
N THR A 196 -20.14 43.96 7.83
CA THR A 196 -20.58 45.17 7.15
C THR A 196 -20.77 46.29 8.16
N ASN A 197 -20.63 47.54 7.71
CA ASN A 197 -20.80 48.74 8.54
C ASN A 197 -19.90 48.76 9.78
N LEU A 198 -18.59 48.68 9.57
CA LEU A 198 -17.60 48.79 10.63
C LEU A 198 -17.86 50.10 11.42
N PRO A 199 -18.07 50.02 12.73
CA PRO A 199 -18.21 51.22 13.55
C PRO A 199 -16.86 51.95 13.58
N LYS A 200 -16.90 53.26 13.39
CA LYS A 200 -15.73 54.12 13.63
C LYS A 200 -15.91 54.67 15.05
N PRO A 201 -15.08 54.23 15.99
CA PRO A 201 -15.09 54.84 17.33
C PRO A 201 -14.62 56.29 17.23
N GLU A 202 -15.39 57.21 17.79
CA GLU A 202 -15.01 58.64 17.87
C GLU A 202 -14.59 58.95 19.30
N GLU A 203 -13.39 59.47 19.44
CA GLU A 203 -12.89 60.00 20.71
C GLU A 203 -12.35 61.41 20.46
N SER A 204 -12.79 62.37 21.27
CA SER A 204 -12.36 63.78 21.10
C SER A 204 -10.83 63.91 21.14
N GLY A 205 -10.26 64.47 20.07
CA GLY A 205 -8.82 64.70 19.94
C GLY A 205 -8.02 63.49 19.46
N LYS A 206 -8.67 62.37 19.10
CA LYS A 206 -8.00 61.18 18.54
C LYS A 206 -8.57 60.78 17.19
N VAL A 207 -7.71 60.20 16.35
CA VAL A 207 -8.09 59.66 15.03
C VAL A 207 -8.04 58.16 15.09
N PHE A 208 -9.11 57.50 14.67
CA PHE A 208 -9.15 56.05 14.52
C PHE A 208 -8.20 55.65 13.39
N ALA A 209 -7.17 54.86 13.69
CA ALA A 209 -6.14 54.50 12.74
C ALA A 209 -6.48 53.17 11.97
N ALA A 210 -6.79 52.10 12.67
CA ALA A 210 -7.13 50.83 12.06
C ALA A 210 -7.59 49.80 13.11
N VAL A 211 -8.20 48.71 12.64
CA VAL A 211 -8.42 47.45 13.41
C VAL A 211 -7.40 46.43 12.95
N SER A 212 -6.62 45.90 13.90
CA SER A 212 -5.72 44.77 13.63
C SER A 212 -6.36 43.47 14.09
N TYR A 213 -6.39 42.48 13.21
CA TYR A 213 -6.86 41.11 13.54
C TYR A 213 -5.63 40.26 13.82
N THR A 214 -5.57 39.69 15.01
CA THR A 214 -4.47 38.78 15.36
C THR A 214 -4.86 37.30 15.24
N HIS A 215 -6.14 36.96 15.28
CA HIS A 215 -6.61 35.56 15.13
C HIS A 215 -8.12 35.48 14.86
N LEU A 216 -8.51 34.66 13.87
CA LEU A 216 -9.85 34.09 13.79
C LEU A 216 -9.73 32.65 14.31
N THR A 217 -10.14 32.39 15.53
CA THR A 217 -10.33 31.02 16.03
C THR A 217 -11.68 30.53 15.56
N LEU A 218 -11.69 29.44 14.78
CA LEU A 218 -12.93 28.70 14.50
C LEU A 218 -13.50 28.19 15.82
N PRO A 219 -14.83 28.27 16.06
CA PRO A 219 -15.42 27.61 17.21
C PRO A 219 -15.18 26.10 17.09
N THR A 220 -14.49 25.53 18.07
CA THR A 220 -14.42 24.10 18.27
C THR A 220 -15.78 23.64 18.80
N THR A 221 -16.55 22.91 17.98
CA THR A 221 -17.72 22.14 18.43
C THR A 221 -17.32 20.88 19.12
#